data_75d0a1a1244f519bb58312035d517839
#
_entry.id   75d0a1a1244f519bb58312035d517839
#
_cell.length_a   1.000
_cell.length_b   1.000
_cell.length_c   1.000
_cell.angle_alpha   90.00
_cell.angle_beta   90.00
_cell.angle_gamma   90.00
#
_symmetry.space_group_name_H-M   'P 1'
#
loop_
_entity.id
_entity.type
_entity.pdbx_description
1 polymer ?
#
loop_
_entity_poly.entity_id
_entity_poly.type
_entity_poly.pdbx_seq_one_letter_code
_entity_poly.pdbx_strand_id
1 'polypeptide(L)'
;MNPIQFYTSVDVTLSEKLLEVMYCLIGLISMYVAFKNLKDKENKNSVGSFVFWFDLGVMFVLGKWLPALVDGILLIVLVLPPILKKVSPGNEPEPTLEEMEQNNKKIGAKVFVPAVCIGLFALLAAFFTKISPLVGMSVGVFVAIIILRIYSKSNTPSVFLKDCRRMMDVVGPLSMLPMLLAALGAVFTAAEVGDVISSLVSNIIPAGNVTIGIIVYAIGMAVFTMIMGNAFAAITVMTVGIGAPFVLKYGADPVVIGSLALTCGYCGTLCTPMAANFNIVPVAILEMKDKNGVIKKQVLVAVVMLVVQIVMMIMMS
;
A
#
# COMPACT_ATOMS: atom_id res chain seq x y z
N MET A 1 -20.78 4.91 16.12
CA MET A 1 -20.61 3.88 17.18
C MET A 1 -19.38 4.26 17.97
N ASN A 2 -19.44 4.27 19.30
CA ASN A 2 -18.27 4.55 20.12
C ASN A 2 -17.35 3.29 20.24
N PRO A 3 -16.09 3.41 20.68
CA PRO A 3 -15.18 2.27 20.77
C PRO A 3 -15.73 1.11 21.62
N ILE A 4 -16.36 1.40 22.75
CA ILE A 4 -16.91 0.37 23.65
C ILE A 4 -18.03 -0.40 22.94
N GLN A 5 -18.95 0.30 22.29
CA GLN A 5 -20.04 -0.30 21.53
C GLN A 5 -19.51 -1.16 20.37
N PHE A 6 -18.44 -0.73 19.70
CA PHE A 6 -17.83 -1.48 18.62
C PHE A 6 -17.29 -2.84 19.09
N TYR A 7 -16.54 -2.86 20.19
CA TYR A 7 -15.97 -4.12 20.69
C TYR A 7 -16.98 -5.04 21.36
N THR A 8 -18.08 -4.49 21.90
CA THR A 8 -19.14 -5.27 22.57
C THR A 8 -20.27 -5.71 21.63
N SER A 9 -20.42 -5.06 20.48
CA SER A 9 -21.48 -5.40 19.51
C SER A 9 -21.28 -6.80 18.91
N VAL A 10 -22.40 -7.52 18.76
CA VAL A 10 -22.47 -8.82 18.10
C VAL A 10 -22.45 -8.66 16.57
N ASP A 11 -22.91 -7.51 16.06
CA ASP A 11 -22.97 -7.22 14.61
C ASP A 11 -21.59 -6.95 14.01
N VAL A 12 -20.61 -6.62 14.84
CA VAL A 12 -19.22 -6.40 14.40
C VAL A 12 -18.46 -7.71 14.42
N THR A 13 -17.90 -8.09 13.28
CA THR A 13 -17.17 -9.35 13.11
C THR A 13 -15.86 -9.37 13.93
N LEU A 14 -15.43 -10.56 14.34
CA LEU A 14 -14.13 -10.73 15.00
C LEU A 14 -12.99 -10.18 14.13
N SER A 15 -13.08 -10.35 12.82
CA SER A 15 -12.10 -9.83 11.85
C SER A 15 -11.95 -8.32 11.94
N GLU A 16 -13.05 -7.57 11.99
CA GLU A 16 -13.04 -6.11 12.11
C GLU A 16 -12.47 -5.66 13.46
N LYS A 17 -12.83 -6.33 14.55
CA LYS A 17 -12.30 -6.03 15.89
C LYS A 17 -10.77 -6.23 15.94
N LEU A 18 -10.29 -7.34 15.39
CA LEU A 18 -8.86 -7.63 15.35
C LEU A 18 -8.11 -6.65 14.46
N LEU A 19 -8.69 -6.28 13.31
CA LEU A 19 -8.08 -5.32 12.39
C LEU A 19 -7.90 -3.96 13.06
N GLU A 20 -8.89 -3.51 13.82
CA GLU A 20 -8.82 -2.25 14.56
C GLU A 20 -7.74 -2.27 15.65
N VAL A 21 -7.58 -3.40 16.36
CA VAL A 21 -6.46 -3.59 17.31
C VAL A 21 -5.13 -3.47 16.60
N MET A 22 -4.97 -4.04 15.40
CA MET A 22 -3.73 -3.93 14.63
C MET A 22 -3.45 -2.48 14.18
N TYR A 23 -4.48 -1.74 13.76
CA TYR A 23 -4.33 -0.32 13.46
C TYR A 23 -3.91 0.49 14.69
N CYS A 24 -4.49 0.22 15.86
CA CYS A 24 -4.05 0.84 17.11
C CYS A 24 -2.57 0.56 17.40
N LEU A 25 -2.10 -0.68 17.22
CA LEU A 25 -0.68 -1.02 17.44
C LEU A 25 0.25 -0.27 16.47
N ILE A 26 -0.10 -0.21 15.19
CA ILE A 26 0.64 0.56 14.17
C ILE A 26 0.67 2.05 14.55
N GLY A 27 -0.47 2.60 14.96
CA GLY A 27 -0.58 3.99 15.39
C GLY A 27 0.28 4.29 16.62
N LEU A 28 0.31 3.39 17.61
CA LEU A 28 1.16 3.54 18.79
C LEU A 28 2.66 3.50 18.44
N ILE A 29 3.07 2.64 17.50
CA ILE A 29 4.44 2.60 16.99
C ILE A 29 4.77 3.93 16.27
N SER A 30 3.85 4.44 15.44
CA SER A 30 4.01 5.73 14.77
C SER A 30 4.18 6.89 15.76
N MET A 31 3.37 6.92 16.83
CA MET A 31 3.52 7.91 17.91
C MET A 31 4.86 7.75 18.66
N TYR A 32 5.32 6.52 18.89
CA TYR A 32 6.64 6.26 19.46
C TYR A 32 7.74 6.87 18.59
N VAL A 33 7.69 6.66 17.27
CA VAL A 33 8.64 7.25 16.30
C VAL A 33 8.55 8.77 16.33
N ALA A 34 7.35 9.35 16.40
CA ALA A 34 7.16 10.79 16.54
C ALA A 34 7.89 11.37 17.74
N PHE A 35 7.66 10.81 18.93
CA PHE A 35 8.31 11.29 20.16
C PHE A 35 9.83 11.08 20.16
N LYS A 36 10.32 10.03 19.51
CA LYS A 36 11.75 9.81 19.34
C LYS A 36 12.38 10.88 18.44
N ASN A 37 11.71 11.19 17.32
CA ASN A 37 12.18 12.23 16.41
C ASN A 37 12.12 13.62 17.02
N LEU A 38 11.12 13.92 17.86
CA LEU A 38 11.05 15.19 18.58
C LEU A 38 12.22 15.39 19.56
N LYS A 39 12.68 14.29 20.19
CA LYS A 39 13.81 14.31 21.14
C LYS A 39 15.18 14.30 20.48
N ASP A 40 15.24 14.08 19.18
CA ASP A 40 16.47 14.02 18.41
C ASP A 40 16.95 15.45 18.08
N LYS A 41 17.92 15.94 18.87
CA LYS A 41 18.44 17.30 18.75
C LYS A 41 19.28 17.53 17.48
N GLU A 42 19.80 16.47 16.87
CA GLU A 42 20.58 16.54 15.65
C GLU A 42 19.70 16.61 14.40
N ASN A 43 18.45 16.18 14.51
CA ASN A 43 17.49 16.28 13.43
C ASN A 43 16.97 17.71 13.28
N LYS A 44 17.43 18.42 12.24
CA LYS A 44 17.01 19.81 11.94
C LYS A 44 15.50 19.94 11.68
N ASN A 45 14.83 18.87 11.31
CA ASN A 45 13.41 18.83 11.00
C ASN A 45 12.60 18.04 12.05
N SER A 46 13.09 17.95 13.27
CA SER A 46 12.50 17.15 14.36
C SER A 46 11.01 17.44 14.57
N VAL A 47 10.61 18.72 14.55
CA VAL A 47 9.19 19.13 14.70
C VAL A 47 8.33 18.68 13.52
N GLY A 48 8.82 18.83 12.28
CA GLY A 48 8.08 18.38 11.10
C GLY A 48 7.93 16.86 11.06
N SER A 49 8.99 16.13 11.40
CA SER A 49 8.94 14.66 11.53
C SER A 49 8.02 14.23 12.68
N PHE A 50 7.99 14.97 13.79
CA PHE A 50 7.05 14.72 14.88
C PHE A 50 5.60 14.89 14.42
N VAL A 51 5.27 16.03 13.81
CA VAL A 51 3.90 16.29 13.32
C VAL A 51 3.47 15.20 12.37
N PHE A 52 4.30 14.83 11.39
CA PHE A 52 4.01 13.78 10.43
C PHE A 52 3.68 12.44 11.10
N TRP A 53 4.58 11.94 11.96
CA TRP A 53 4.42 10.64 12.59
C TRP A 53 3.33 10.60 13.66
N PHE A 54 3.18 11.70 14.40
CA PHE A 54 2.14 11.80 15.43
C PHE A 54 0.75 11.85 14.81
N ASP A 55 0.57 12.65 13.77
CA ASP A 55 -0.69 12.79 13.06
C ASP A 55 -1.09 11.48 12.39
N LEU A 56 -0.17 10.81 11.70
CA LEU A 56 -0.38 9.47 11.16
C LEU A 56 -0.79 8.48 12.25
N GLY A 57 -0.14 8.54 13.41
CA GLY A 57 -0.48 7.71 14.57
C GLY A 57 -1.89 7.97 15.08
N VAL A 58 -2.30 9.23 15.18
CA VAL A 58 -3.66 9.63 15.55
C VAL A 58 -4.70 9.09 14.57
N MET A 59 -4.44 9.21 13.27
CA MET A 59 -5.33 8.68 12.23
C MET A 59 -5.50 7.16 12.34
N PHE A 60 -4.43 6.42 12.60
CA PHE A 60 -4.53 4.96 12.80
C PHE A 60 -5.27 4.57 14.09
N VAL A 61 -5.10 5.32 15.18
CA VAL A 61 -5.74 4.98 16.46
C VAL A 61 -7.18 5.44 16.53
N LEU A 62 -7.49 6.62 16.00
CA LEU A 62 -8.76 7.30 16.19
C LEU A 62 -9.60 7.48 14.92
N GLY A 63 -9.02 7.32 13.72
CA GLY A 63 -9.68 7.67 12.45
C GLY A 63 -11.06 7.05 12.27
N LYS A 64 -11.24 5.80 12.71
CA LYS A 64 -12.58 5.16 12.68
C LYS A 64 -13.65 5.89 13.51
N TRP A 65 -13.24 6.60 14.53
CA TRP A 65 -14.13 7.25 15.50
C TRP A 65 -14.31 8.75 15.23
N LEU A 66 -13.45 9.32 14.40
CA LEU A 66 -13.47 10.75 14.07
C LEU A 66 -14.53 11.04 12.98
N PRO A 67 -15.11 12.24 12.99
CA PRO A 67 -15.91 12.71 11.86
C PRO A 67 -15.05 12.86 10.60
N ALA A 68 -15.61 12.57 9.43
CA ALA A 68 -14.90 12.65 8.13
C ALA A 68 -14.21 14.01 7.89
N LEU A 69 -14.80 15.10 8.37
CA LEU A 69 -14.19 16.44 8.28
C LEU A 69 -12.88 16.51 9.07
N VAL A 70 -12.83 15.90 10.27
CA VAL A 70 -11.61 15.88 11.12
C VAL A 70 -10.54 15.02 10.46
N ASP A 71 -10.90 13.86 9.93
CA ASP A 71 -9.96 12.99 9.18
C ASP A 71 -9.39 13.72 7.95
N GLY A 72 -10.24 14.48 7.24
CA GLY A 72 -9.79 15.30 6.12
C GLY A 72 -8.80 16.39 6.54
N ILE A 73 -9.04 17.05 7.69
CA ILE A 73 -8.11 18.06 8.24
C ILE A 73 -6.78 17.38 8.65
N LEU A 74 -6.83 16.25 9.35
CA LEU A 74 -5.64 15.48 9.72
C LEU A 74 -4.84 15.08 8.47
N LEU A 75 -5.50 14.62 7.42
CA LEU A 75 -4.82 14.29 6.16
C LEU A 75 -4.09 15.51 5.55
N ILE A 76 -4.67 16.71 5.62
CA ILE A 76 -4.02 17.95 5.17
C ILE A 76 -2.81 18.25 6.06
N VAL A 77 -2.95 18.13 7.38
CA VAL A 77 -1.86 18.36 8.35
C VAL A 77 -0.71 17.37 8.12
N LEU A 78 -1.02 16.10 7.86
CA LEU A 78 -0.04 15.05 7.56
C LEU A 78 0.84 15.40 6.35
N VAL A 79 0.25 16.00 5.33
CA VAL A 79 0.93 16.26 4.03
C VAL A 79 1.79 17.53 4.08
N LEU A 80 1.48 18.50 4.94
CA LEU A 80 2.20 19.77 5.01
C LEU A 80 3.71 19.63 5.30
N PRO A 81 4.17 18.88 6.32
CA PRO A 81 5.60 18.76 6.60
C PRO A 81 6.41 18.16 5.44
N PRO A 82 5.98 17.06 4.75
CA PRO A 82 6.68 16.55 3.58
C PRO A 82 6.73 17.55 2.40
N ILE A 83 5.65 18.24 2.09
CA ILE A 83 5.61 19.27 1.03
C ILE A 83 6.61 20.38 1.32
N LEU A 84 6.68 20.81 2.56
CA LEU A 84 7.64 21.84 3.02
C LEU A 84 9.06 21.30 3.17
N LYS A 85 9.32 20.02 2.84
CA LYS A 85 10.61 19.34 3.04
C LYS A 85 11.11 19.43 4.50
N LYS A 86 10.17 19.38 5.45
CA LYS A 86 10.41 19.43 6.89
C LYS A 86 10.31 18.05 7.57
N VAL A 87 10.36 16.97 6.80
CA VAL A 87 10.48 15.60 7.31
C VAL A 87 11.84 15.07 6.90
N SER A 88 12.57 14.56 7.86
CA SER A 88 13.87 13.90 7.65
C SER A 88 14.01 12.70 8.58
N PRO A 89 14.76 11.68 8.17
CA PRO A 89 15.09 10.55 9.04
C PRO A 89 15.77 11.03 10.32
N GLY A 90 15.53 10.32 11.42
CA GLY A 90 16.27 10.52 12.65
C GLY A 90 17.69 9.95 12.58
N ASN A 91 18.55 10.35 13.51
CA ASN A 91 19.96 9.94 13.58
C ASN A 91 20.13 8.63 14.37
N GLU A 92 19.38 7.57 13.99
CA GLU A 92 19.67 6.23 14.54
C GLU A 92 20.91 5.64 13.84
N PRO A 93 21.90 5.16 14.61
CA PRO A 93 23.12 4.61 14.02
C PRO A 93 22.80 3.37 13.18
N GLU A 94 23.37 3.32 11.98
CA GLU A 94 23.33 2.15 11.14
C GLU A 94 24.22 1.03 11.70
N PRO A 95 23.86 -0.25 11.50
CA PRO A 95 24.74 -1.35 11.86
C PRO A 95 26.06 -1.24 11.12
N THR A 96 27.16 -1.49 11.79
CA THR A 96 28.48 -1.51 11.15
C THR A 96 28.61 -2.66 10.15
N LEU A 97 29.49 -2.54 9.18
CA LEU A 97 29.75 -3.62 8.22
C LEU A 97 30.19 -4.92 8.92
N GLU A 98 30.95 -4.80 9.99
CA GLU A 98 31.36 -5.96 10.80
C GLU A 98 30.17 -6.65 11.47
N GLU A 99 29.22 -5.87 12.03
CA GLU A 99 27.99 -6.41 12.61
C GLU A 99 27.10 -7.06 11.55
N MET A 100 26.98 -6.46 10.36
CA MET A 100 26.25 -7.04 9.24
C MET A 100 26.87 -8.37 8.79
N GLU A 101 28.20 -8.45 8.64
CA GLU A 101 28.88 -9.68 8.28
C GLU A 101 28.74 -10.77 9.34
N GLN A 102 28.89 -10.44 10.63
CA GLN A 102 28.70 -11.37 11.72
C GLN A 102 27.28 -11.92 11.76
N ASN A 103 26.28 -11.05 11.62
CA ASN A 103 24.87 -11.44 11.56
C ASN A 103 24.58 -12.31 10.35
N ASN A 104 25.15 -11.98 9.18
CA ASN A 104 24.99 -12.77 7.97
C ASN A 104 25.62 -14.16 8.11
N LYS A 105 26.82 -14.28 8.68
CA LYS A 105 27.46 -15.56 8.97
C LYS A 105 26.64 -16.42 9.95
N LYS A 106 25.97 -15.77 10.91
CA LYS A 106 25.19 -16.45 11.96
C LYS A 106 23.80 -16.88 11.48
N ILE A 107 23.11 -16.06 10.70
CA ILE A 107 21.73 -16.27 10.29
C ILE A 107 21.64 -16.76 8.84
N GLY A 108 22.42 -16.15 7.92
CA GLY A 108 22.45 -16.50 6.50
C GLY A 108 21.07 -16.51 5.86
N ALA A 109 20.81 -17.51 5.02
CA ALA A 109 19.54 -17.67 4.32
C ALA A 109 18.32 -17.86 5.26
N LYS A 110 18.53 -18.19 6.53
CA LYS A 110 17.41 -18.33 7.50
C LYS A 110 16.65 -17.02 7.74
N VAL A 111 17.22 -15.86 7.36
CA VAL A 111 16.53 -14.55 7.42
C VAL A 111 15.25 -14.52 6.58
N PHE A 112 15.15 -15.35 5.54
CA PHE A 112 13.94 -15.43 4.71
C PHE A 112 12.77 -16.14 5.41
N VAL A 113 13.02 -16.97 6.42
CA VAL A 113 11.95 -17.69 7.14
C VAL A 113 10.97 -16.72 7.82
N PRO A 114 11.41 -15.73 8.63
CA PRO A 114 10.51 -14.71 9.18
C PRO A 114 9.71 -13.96 8.10
N ALA A 115 10.37 -13.61 6.99
CA ALA A 115 9.70 -12.91 5.89
C ALA A 115 8.59 -13.77 5.24
N VAL A 116 8.87 -15.05 4.98
CA VAL A 116 7.89 -16.00 4.43
C VAL A 116 6.73 -16.22 5.41
N CYS A 117 6.97 -16.23 6.72
CA CYS A 117 5.92 -16.37 7.72
C CYS A 117 4.85 -15.28 7.59
N ILE A 118 5.23 -14.04 7.29
CA ILE A 118 4.28 -12.92 7.13
C ILE A 118 3.28 -13.23 6.00
N GLY A 119 3.79 -13.64 4.83
CA GLY A 119 2.95 -14.02 3.69
C GLY A 119 2.14 -15.29 3.95
N LEU A 120 2.75 -16.29 4.59
CA LEU A 120 2.07 -17.56 4.90
C LEU A 120 0.86 -17.33 5.81
N PHE A 121 0.99 -16.54 6.88
CA PHE A 121 -0.13 -16.24 7.78
C PHE A 121 -1.21 -15.40 7.10
N ALA A 122 -0.87 -14.53 6.15
CA ALA A 122 -1.85 -13.82 5.33
C ALA A 122 -2.68 -14.80 4.48
N LEU A 123 -2.00 -15.76 3.82
CA LEU A 123 -2.65 -16.80 3.01
C LEU A 123 -3.51 -17.73 3.87
N LEU A 124 -3.01 -18.16 5.03
CA LEU A 124 -3.77 -18.99 5.97
C LEU A 124 -5.04 -18.27 6.44
N ALA A 125 -4.96 -16.98 6.75
CA ALA A 125 -6.13 -16.17 7.11
C ALA A 125 -7.12 -16.10 5.94
N ALA A 126 -6.65 -15.83 4.72
CA ALA A 126 -7.49 -15.67 3.54
C ALA A 126 -8.21 -16.97 3.11
N PHE A 127 -7.53 -18.12 3.15
CA PHE A 127 -8.08 -19.37 2.62
C PHE A 127 -8.80 -20.22 3.65
N PHE A 128 -8.39 -20.19 4.91
CA PHE A 128 -8.90 -21.11 5.94
C PHE A 128 -9.74 -20.42 7.01
N THR A 129 -9.86 -19.10 6.99
CA THR A 129 -10.62 -18.36 8.01
C THR A 129 -11.49 -17.27 7.37
N LYS A 130 -12.37 -16.70 8.17
CA LYS A 130 -13.14 -15.48 7.82
C LYS A 130 -12.44 -14.19 8.31
N ILE A 131 -11.17 -14.29 8.69
CA ILE A 131 -10.37 -13.18 9.22
C ILE A 131 -9.67 -12.47 8.06
N SER A 132 -9.56 -11.15 8.12
CA SER A 132 -8.85 -10.35 7.13
C SER A 132 -7.40 -10.82 6.94
N PRO A 133 -6.89 -10.94 5.69
CA PRO A 133 -5.48 -11.22 5.43
C PRO A 133 -4.52 -10.24 6.11
N LEU A 134 -4.94 -8.98 6.33
CA LEU A 134 -4.15 -7.98 7.05
C LEU A 134 -3.92 -8.35 8.51
N VAL A 135 -4.92 -8.94 9.16
CA VAL A 135 -4.77 -9.50 10.52
C VAL A 135 -3.83 -10.69 10.49
N GLY A 136 -3.97 -11.57 9.49
CA GLY A 136 -3.04 -12.69 9.27
C GLY A 136 -1.60 -12.21 9.12
N MET A 137 -1.34 -11.20 8.30
CA MET A 137 -0.01 -10.58 8.16
C MET A 137 0.52 -10.07 9.50
N SER A 138 -0.31 -9.41 10.29
CA SER A 138 0.09 -8.88 11.59
C SER A 138 0.48 -10.00 12.55
N VAL A 139 -0.27 -11.10 12.60
CA VAL A 139 0.10 -12.31 13.35
C VAL A 139 1.43 -12.87 12.84
N GLY A 140 1.63 -12.92 11.51
CA GLY A 140 2.89 -13.33 10.88
C GLY A 140 4.07 -12.46 11.31
N VAL A 141 3.89 -11.15 11.48
CA VAL A 141 4.92 -10.25 12.03
C VAL A 141 5.28 -10.61 13.46
N PHE A 142 4.30 -10.87 14.34
CA PHE A 142 4.59 -11.31 15.71
C PHE A 142 5.37 -12.63 15.74
N VAL A 143 4.96 -13.60 14.91
CA VAL A 143 5.69 -14.87 14.77
C VAL A 143 7.11 -14.64 14.25
N ALA A 144 7.29 -13.77 13.26
CA ALA A 144 8.59 -13.39 12.72
C ALA A 144 9.52 -12.79 13.80
N ILE A 145 8.99 -11.91 14.67
CA ILE A 145 9.74 -11.34 15.79
C ILE A 145 10.20 -12.43 16.76
N ILE A 146 9.33 -13.40 17.07
CA ILE A 146 9.66 -14.54 17.95
C ILE A 146 10.77 -15.40 17.30
N ILE A 147 10.67 -15.71 16.01
CA ILE A 147 11.68 -16.47 15.27
C ILE A 147 13.04 -15.74 15.30
N LEU A 148 13.04 -14.43 15.02
CA LEU A 148 14.27 -13.64 15.08
C LEU A 148 14.89 -13.62 16.48
N ARG A 149 14.06 -13.58 17.52
CA ARG A 149 14.51 -13.69 18.91
C ARG A 149 15.13 -15.04 19.23
N ILE A 150 14.59 -16.13 18.65
CA ILE A 150 15.14 -17.48 18.78
C ILE A 150 16.50 -17.58 18.05
N TYR A 151 16.62 -16.96 16.86
CA TYR A 151 17.89 -16.97 16.10
C TYR A 151 19.00 -16.21 16.82
N SER A 152 18.67 -15.11 17.47
CA SER A 152 19.63 -14.34 18.26
C SER A 152 19.00 -13.70 19.49
N LYS A 153 19.55 -14.03 20.65
CA LYS A 153 19.13 -13.41 21.93
C LYS A 153 19.40 -11.90 21.99
N SER A 154 20.22 -11.35 21.09
CA SER A 154 20.45 -9.89 20.96
C SER A 154 19.25 -9.16 20.37
N ASN A 155 18.38 -9.85 19.62
CA ASN A 155 17.15 -9.27 19.06
C ASN A 155 16.12 -9.01 20.16
N THR A 156 16.32 -7.97 20.94
CA THR A 156 15.43 -7.55 22.03
C THR A 156 14.28 -6.68 21.46
N PRO A 157 13.16 -6.52 22.18
CA PRO A 157 12.10 -5.57 21.79
C PRO A 157 12.63 -4.15 21.58
N SER A 158 13.64 -3.74 22.33
CA SER A 158 14.29 -2.43 22.16
C SER A 158 15.00 -2.31 20.82
N VAL A 159 15.71 -3.37 20.37
CA VAL A 159 16.36 -3.42 19.05
C VAL A 159 15.30 -3.38 17.95
N PHE A 160 14.24 -4.17 18.10
CA PHE A 160 13.11 -4.14 17.16
C PHE A 160 12.52 -2.73 17.02
N LEU A 161 12.25 -2.02 18.13
CA LEU A 161 11.70 -0.66 18.07
C LEU A 161 12.68 0.36 17.44
N LYS A 162 14.00 0.20 17.63
CA LYS A 162 15.01 1.02 16.96
C LYS A 162 15.01 0.77 15.45
N ASP A 163 15.00 -0.48 15.03
CA ASP A 163 14.96 -0.85 13.61
C ASP A 163 13.64 -0.41 12.97
N CYS A 164 12.51 -0.56 13.68
CA CYS A 164 11.23 -0.01 13.22
C CYS A 164 11.34 1.50 12.99
N ARG A 165 11.89 2.27 13.94
CA ARG A 165 12.07 3.71 13.77
C ARG A 165 12.89 4.01 12.53
N ARG A 166 14.07 3.39 12.40
CA ARG A 166 14.98 3.62 11.26
C ARG A 166 14.29 3.34 9.93
N MET A 167 13.62 2.20 9.80
CA MET A 167 12.93 1.82 8.57
C MET A 167 11.71 2.72 8.29
N MET A 168 10.93 3.06 9.31
CA MET A 168 9.81 3.97 9.18
C MET A 168 10.27 5.36 8.74
N ASP A 169 11.33 5.91 9.32
CA ASP A 169 11.86 7.22 8.95
C ASP A 169 12.33 7.27 7.49
N VAL A 170 12.87 6.16 6.95
CA VAL A 170 13.25 6.05 5.53
C VAL A 170 12.03 5.99 4.61
N VAL A 171 11.03 5.19 4.99
CA VAL A 171 9.86 4.88 4.15
C VAL A 171 8.71 5.87 4.36
N GLY A 172 8.63 6.49 5.53
CA GLY A 172 7.47 7.23 5.99
C GLY A 172 6.92 8.29 5.05
N PRO A 173 7.73 9.24 4.57
CA PRO A 173 7.25 10.26 3.64
C PRO A 173 6.70 9.68 2.34
N LEU A 174 7.17 8.49 1.94
CA LEU A 174 6.71 7.78 0.74
C LEU A 174 5.40 7.03 0.99
N SER A 175 5.14 6.60 2.22
CA SER A 175 3.94 5.82 2.58
C SER A 175 2.64 6.64 2.50
N MET A 176 2.71 7.98 2.54
CA MET A 176 1.53 8.83 2.38
C MET A 176 1.01 8.87 0.93
N LEU A 177 1.87 8.62 -0.07
CA LEU A 177 1.47 8.68 -1.48
C LEU A 177 0.28 7.75 -1.80
N PRO A 178 0.27 6.47 -1.43
CA PRO A 178 -0.88 5.59 -1.65
C PRO A 178 -2.18 6.11 -1.00
N MET A 179 -2.10 6.72 0.18
CA MET A 179 -3.27 7.30 0.86
C MET A 179 -3.85 8.48 0.09
N LEU A 180 -2.99 9.40 -0.35
CA LEU A 180 -3.41 10.56 -1.14
C LEU A 180 -4.00 10.16 -2.49
N LEU A 181 -3.39 9.16 -3.15
CA LEU A 181 -3.87 8.67 -4.42
C LEU A 181 -5.21 7.92 -4.28
N ALA A 182 -5.43 7.22 -3.17
CA ALA A 182 -6.74 6.64 -2.88
C ALA A 182 -7.82 7.72 -2.66
N ALA A 183 -7.48 8.78 -1.92
CA ALA A 183 -8.38 9.93 -1.74
C ALA A 183 -8.69 10.63 -3.08
N LEU A 184 -7.70 10.79 -3.95
CA LEU A 184 -7.88 11.32 -5.31
C LEU A 184 -8.83 10.45 -6.15
N GLY A 185 -8.76 9.13 -6.01
CA GLY A 185 -9.69 8.20 -6.66
C GLY A 185 -11.15 8.45 -6.26
N ALA A 186 -11.41 8.70 -4.98
CA ALA A 186 -12.74 9.05 -4.48
C ALA A 186 -13.21 10.41 -5.05
N VAL A 187 -12.33 11.40 -5.15
CA VAL A 187 -12.62 12.70 -5.79
C VAL A 187 -12.98 12.52 -7.26
N PHE A 188 -12.23 11.69 -8.00
CA PHE A 188 -12.51 11.42 -9.41
C PHE A 188 -13.86 10.73 -9.60
N THR A 189 -14.21 9.80 -8.70
CA THR A 189 -15.54 9.15 -8.73
C THR A 189 -16.65 10.18 -8.47
N ALA A 190 -16.49 11.04 -7.47
CA ALA A 190 -17.47 12.08 -7.14
C ALA A 190 -17.58 13.16 -8.23
N ALA A 191 -16.53 13.40 -9.00
CA ALA A 191 -16.49 14.33 -10.12
C ALA A 191 -16.96 13.70 -11.45
N GLU A 192 -17.51 12.47 -11.42
CA GLU A 192 -18.01 11.74 -12.60
C GLU A 192 -16.99 11.62 -13.75
N VAL A 193 -15.70 11.53 -13.41
CA VAL A 193 -14.61 11.39 -14.40
C VAL A 193 -14.81 10.15 -15.27
N GLY A 194 -15.44 9.10 -14.75
CA GLY A 194 -15.79 7.90 -15.50
C GLY A 194 -16.71 8.19 -16.70
N ASP A 195 -17.70 9.07 -16.53
CA ASP A 195 -18.64 9.44 -17.61
C ASP A 195 -17.95 10.26 -18.70
N VAL A 196 -17.03 11.13 -18.31
CA VAL A 196 -16.18 11.87 -19.28
C VAL A 196 -15.33 10.89 -20.09
N ILE A 197 -14.70 9.92 -19.43
CA ILE A 197 -13.92 8.86 -20.10
C ILE A 197 -14.82 8.07 -21.05
N SER A 198 -16.02 7.67 -20.60
CA SER A 198 -16.98 6.94 -21.45
C SER A 198 -17.33 7.71 -22.70
N SER A 199 -17.60 9.01 -22.58
CA SER A 199 -17.93 9.87 -23.71
C SER A 199 -16.77 10.01 -24.71
N LEU A 200 -15.55 10.12 -24.24
CA LEU A 200 -14.35 10.21 -25.09
C LEU A 200 -14.07 8.90 -25.85
N VAL A 201 -14.26 7.77 -25.17
CA VAL A 201 -13.93 6.45 -25.71
C VAL A 201 -15.05 5.88 -26.60
N SER A 202 -16.29 6.37 -26.46
CA SER A 202 -17.44 5.95 -27.28
C SER A 202 -17.23 6.13 -28.78
N ASN A 203 -16.39 7.06 -29.19
CA ASN A 203 -16.03 7.27 -30.58
C ASN A 203 -14.95 6.29 -31.10
N ILE A 204 -14.26 5.60 -30.19
CA ILE A 204 -13.17 4.66 -30.50
C ILE A 204 -13.69 3.22 -30.50
N ILE A 205 -14.62 2.91 -29.58
CA ILE A 205 -15.17 1.56 -29.44
C ILE A 205 -16.46 1.43 -30.27
N PRO A 206 -16.47 0.62 -31.36
CA PRO A 206 -17.71 0.36 -32.09
C PRO A 206 -18.74 -0.31 -31.18
N ALA A 207 -19.99 0.10 -31.32
CA ALA A 207 -21.09 -0.44 -30.53
C ALA A 207 -21.18 -1.96 -30.67
N GLY A 208 -21.20 -2.70 -29.56
CA GLY A 208 -21.30 -4.15 -29.53
C GLY A 208 -19.98 -4.91 -29.76
N ASN A 209 -18.86 -4.23 -29.98
CA ASN A 209 -17.57 -4.91 -30.15
C ASN A 209 -16.87 -5.10 -28.80
N VAL A 210 -17.20 -6.20 -28.12
CA VAL A 210 -16.65 -6.54 -26.79
C VAL A 210 -15.13 -6.67 -26.81
N THR A 211 -14.56 -7.24 -27.88
CA THR A 211 -13.10 -7.42 -27.99
C THR A 211 -12.35 -6.10 -27.97
N ILE A 212 -12.80 -5.11 -28.76
CA ILE A 212 -12.20 -3.76 -28.73
C ILE A 212 -12.46 -3.12 -27.37
N GLY A 213 -13.66 -3.30 -26.79
CA GLY A 213 -13.98 -2.85 -25.44
C GLY A 213 -12.99 -3.39 -24.40
N ILE A 214 -12.68 -4.68 -24.42
CA ILE A 214 -11.71 -5.32 -23.54
C ILE A 214 -10.31 -4.72 -23.71
N ILE A 215 -9.84 -4.60 -24.94
CA ILE A 215 -8.50 -4.05 -25.22
C ILE A 215 -8.38 -2.62 -24.68
N VAL A 216 -9.37 -1.78 -25.00
CA VAL A 216 -9.37 -0.38 -24.53
C VAL A 216 -9.49 -0.29 -23.01
N TYR A 217 -10.30 -1.16 -22.39
CA TYR A 217 -10.45 -1.23 -20.94
C TYR A 217 -9.13 -1.64 -20.27
N ALA A 218 -8.47 -2.70 -20.74
CA ALA A 218 -7.21 -3.19 -20.18
C ALA A 218 -6.07 -2.18 -20.31
N ILE A 219 -5.91 -1.58 -21.51
CA ILE A 219 -4.91 -0.52 -21.72
C ILE A 219 -5.26 0.71 -20.90
N GLY A 220 -6.52 1.10 -20.88
CA GLY A 220 -7.01 2.21 -20.08
C GLY A 220 -6.74 2.01 -18.59
N MET A 221 -6.96 0.80 -18.05
CA MET A 221 -6.61 0.44 -16.68
C MET A 221 -5.12 0.63 -16.40
N ALA A 222 -4.24 0.14 -17.28
CA ALA A 222 -2.81 0.31 -17.11
C ALA A 222 -2.40 1.78 -17.16
N VAL A 223 -2.83 2.53 -18.18
CA VAL A 223 -2.49 3.96 -18.35
C VAL A 223 -3.03 4.81 -17.22
N PHE A 224 -4.30 4.63 -16.84
CA PHE A 224 -4.91 5.41 -15.76
C PHE A 224 -4.22 5.10 -14.42
N THR A 225 -3.86 3.84 -14.19
CA THR A 225 -3.06 3.46 -13.02
C THR A 225 -1.67 4.06 -13.05
N MET A 226 -1.02 4.19 -14.21
CA MET A 226 0.26 4.88 -14.31
C MET A 226 0.17 6.34 -13.89
N ILE A 227 -0.95 7.01 -14.19
CA ILE A 227 -1.21 8.38 -13.79
C ILE A 227 -1.51 8.46 -12.29
N MET A 228 -2.39 7.60 -11.79
CA MET A 228 -2.83 7.62 -10.40
C MET A 228 -1.88 6.94 -9.42
N GLY A 229 -1.05 6.01 -9.88
CA GLY A 229 -0.18 5.20 -9.02
C GLY A 229 -0.91 4.13 -8.19
N ASN A 230 -2.21 3.94 -8.37
CA ASN A 230 -3.03 3.03 -7.58
C ASN A 230 -4.11 2.34 -8.43
N ALA A 231 -3.99 1.01 -8.58
CA ALA A 231 -4.92 0.23 -9.39
C ALA A 231 -6.33 0.12 -8.77
N PHE A 232 -6.45 0.12 -7.45
CA PHE A 232 -7.77 0.09 -6.79
C PHE A 232 -8.55 1.39 -6.98
N ALA A 233 -7.87 2.53 -6.99
CA ALA A 233 -8.51 3.79 -7.32
C ALA A 233 -8.86 3.89 -8.81
N ALA A 234 -8.00 3.35 -9.67
CA ALA A 234 -8.23 3.33 -11.11
C ALA A 234 -9.42 2.45 -11.53
N ILE A 235 -9.58 1.27 -10.90
CA ILE A 235 -10.61 0.30 -11.31
C ILE A 235 -12.02 0.86 -11.14
N THR A 236 -12.29 1.64 -10.11
CA THR A 236 -13.61 2.23 -9.87
C THR A 236 -14.00 3.16 -11.02
N VAL A 237 -13.13 4.07 -11.41
CA VAL A 237 -13.35 5.05 -12.48
C VAL A 237 -13.39 4.37 -13.85
N MET A 238 -12.44 3.49 -14.13
CA MET A 238 -12.32 2.83 -15.43
C MET A 238 -13.40 1.79 -15.67
N THR A 239 -13.89 1.13 -14.62
CA THR A 239 -15.03 0.21 -14.75
C THR A 239 -16.30 0.97 -15.10
N VAL A 240 -16.58 2.08 -14.46
CA VAL A 240 -17.73 2.94 -14.80
C VAL A 240 -17.57 3.53 -16.21
N GLY A 241 -16.39 4.01 -16.55
CA GLY A 241 -16.14 4.69 -17.83
C GLY A 241 -16.05 3.75 -19.04
N ILE A 242 -15.52 2.55 -18.89
CA ILE A 242 -15.27 1.63 -20.02
C ILE A 242 -15.82 0.22 -19.75
N GLY A 243 -15.47 -0.38 -18.62
CA GLY A 243 -15.81 -1.76 -18.33
C GLY A 243 -17.30 -2.04 -18.39
N ALA A 244 -18.11 -1.27 -17.69
CA ALA A 244 -19.57 -1.45 -17.63
C ALA A 244 -20.24 -1.18 -18.98
N PRO A 245 -20.09 -0.02 -19.64
CA PRO A 245 -20.83 0.32 -20.86
C PRO A 245 -20.39 -0.47 -22.10
N PHE A 246 -19.11 -0.90 -22.20
CA PHE A 246 -18.58 -1.48 -23.43
C PHE A 246 -18.19 -2.95 -23.34
N VAL A 247 -18.15 -3.53 -22.12
CA VAL A 247 -17.76 -4.95 -21.91
C VAL A 247 -18.85 -5.69 -21.16
N LEU A 248 -19.17 -5.31 -19.91
CA LEU A 248 -20.08 -6.06 -19.04
C LEU A 248 -21.53 -6.01 -19.55
N LYS A 249 -21.96 -4.89 -20.13
CA LYS A 249 -23.30 -4.73 -20.73
C LYS A 249 -23.59 -5.77 -21.81
N TYR A 250 -22.55 -6.29 -22.46
CA TYR A 250 -22.68 -7.27 -23.56
C TYR A 250 -22.51 -8.73 -23.12
N GLY A 251 -22.52 -8.99 -21.81
CA GLY A 251 -22.62 -10.34 -21.25
C GLY A 251 -21.30 -10.95 -20.79
N ALA A 252 -20.18 -10.22 -20.82
CA ALA A 252 -18.92 -10.71 -20.27
C ALA A 252 -19.01 -10.90 -18.75
N ASP A 253 -18.35 -11.96 -18.22
CA ASP A 253 -18.37 -12.29 -16.80
C ASP A 253 -17.72 -11.20 -15.96
N PRO A 254 -18.45 -10.54 -15.02
CA PRO A 254 -17.92 -9.46 -14.21
C PRO A 254 -16.75 -9.89 -13.32
N VAL A 255 -16.72 -11.15 -12.85
CA VAL A 255 -15.67 -11.64 -11.96
C VAL A 255 -14.37 -11.82 -12.74
N VAL A 256 -14.44 -12.41 -13.92
CA VAL A 256 -13.28 -12.59 -14.80
C VAL A 256 -12.76 -11.26 -15.27
N ILE A 257 -13.62 -10.43 -15.84
CA ILE A 257 -13.25 -9.12 -16.40
C ILE A 257 -12.70 -8.19 -15.30
N GLY A 258 -13.37 -8.12 -14.15
CA GLY A 258 -12.95 -7.26 -13.05
C GLY A 258 -11.60 -7.67 -12.43
N SER A 259 -11.39 -8.97 -12.22
CA SER A 259 -10.12 -9.48 -11.66
C SER A 259 -8.94 -9.28 -12.62
N LEU A 260 -9.13 -9.57 -13.91
CA LEU A 260 -8.09 -9.36 -14.93
C LEU A 260 -7.84 -7.87 -15.19
N ALA A 261 -8.87 -7.03 -15.18
CA ALA A 261 -8.70 -5.58 -15.29
C ALA A 261 -7.89 -5.00 -14.12
N LEU A 262 -8.14 -5.46 -12.90
CA LEU A 262 -7.34 -5.06 -11.74
C LEU A 262 -5.86 -5.45 -11.92
N THR A 263 -5.58 -6.65 -12.43
CA THR A 263 -4.23 -7.10 -12.71
C THR A 263 -3.59 -6.34 -13.89
N CYS A 264 -4.35 -5.90 -14.90
CA CYS A 264 -3.88 -4.94 -15.90
C CYS A 264 -3.48 -3.60 -15.27
N GLY A 265 -4.24 -3.12 -14.28
CA GLY A 265 -3.87 -1.97 -13.48
C GLY A 265 -2.54 -2.18 -12.75
N TYR A 266 -2.30 -3.35 -12.17
CA TYR A 266 -1.00 -3.65 -11.55
C TYR A 266 0.16 -3.61 -12.56
N CYS A 267 -0.05 -4.01 -13.81
CA CYS A 267 0.97 -3.78 -14.85
C CYS A 267 1.30 -2.30 -15.01
N GLY A 268 0.31 -1.43 -14.90
CA GLY A 268 0.52 0.02 -14.86
C GLY A 268 1.32 0.48 -13.64
N THR A 269 1.05 -0.07 -12.44
CA THR A 269 1.83 0.29 -11.23
C THR A 269 3.30 -0.01 -11.37
N LEU A 270 3.68 -1.09 -12.06
CA LEU A 270 5.08 -1.46 -12.28
C LEU A 270 5.82 -0.48 -13.20
N CYS A 271 5.10 0.31 -13.97
CA CYS A 271 5.66 1.22 -14.97
C CYS A 271 5.78 2.69 -14.51
N THR A 272 5.37 3.02 -13.29
CA THR A 272 5.28 4.42 -12.84
C THR A 272 5.93 4.67 -11.49
N PRO A 273 6.66 5.79 -11.31
CA PRO A 273 7.15 6.20 -9.99
C PRO A 273 6.00 6.64 -9.06
N MET A 274 4.81 6.93 -9.58
CA MET A 274 3.63 7.30 -8.77
C MET A 274 3.20 6.16 -7.84
N ALA A 275 3.42 4.90 -8.23
CA ALA A 275 3.26 3.74 -7.36
C ALA A 275 4.49 3.58 -6.43
N ALA A 276 4.65 4.52 -5.49
CA ALA A 276 5.86 4.67 -4.70
C ALA A 276 6.21 3.41 -3.90
N ASN A 277 5.21 2.73 -3.33
CA ASN A 277 5.37 1.50 -2.56
C ASN A 277 6.01 0.36 -3.37
N PHE A 278 5.78 0.29 -4.68
CA PHE A 278 6.36 -0.74 -5.56
C PHE A 278 7.72 -0.32 -6.14
N ASN A 279 7.95 0.96 -6.38
CA ASN A 279 9.06 1.42 -7.22
C ASN A 279 10.06 2.31 -6.50
N ILE A 280 9.60 3.19 -5.60
CA ILE A 280 10.47 4.15 -4.92
C ILE A 280 10.91 3.64 -3.55
N VAL A 281 10.02 3.00 -2.81
CA VAL A 281 10.36 2.41 -1.50
C VAL A 281 11.47 1.35 -1.62
N PRO A 282 11.42 0.39 -2.55
CA PRO A 282 12.53 -0.55 -2.74
C PRO A 282 13.85 0.14 -3.11
N VAL A 283 13.81 1.19 -3.93
CA VAL A 283 14.99 1.98 -4.27
C VAL A 283 15.60 2.64 -3.03
N ALA A 284 14.75 3.18 -2.15
CA ALA A 284 15.19 3.82 -0.91
C ALA A 284 15.78 2.81 0.09
N ILE A 285 15.11 1.65 0.27
CA ILE A 285 15.57 0.60 1.19
C ILE A 285 16.89 -0.03 0.72
N LEU A 286 17.05 -0.22 -0.59
CA LEU A 286 18.25 -0.83 -1.20
C LEU A 286 19.35 0.20 -1.52
N GLU A 287 19.16 1.47 -1.15
CA GLU A 287 20.10 2.58 -1.41
C GLU A 287 20.59 2.63 -2.86
N MET A 288 19.68 2.37 -3.80
CA MET A 288 20.02 2.30 -5.23
C MET A 288 20.38 3.69 -5.77
N LYS A 289 21.47 3.77 -6.53
CA LYS A 289 21.90 5.02 -7.20
C LYS A 289 20.91 5.47 -8.28
N ASP A 290 20.33 4.51 -9.01
CA ASP A 290 19.32 4.79 -10.05
C ASP A 290 17.92 4.79 -9.45
N LYS A 291 17.31 5.96 -9.34
CA LYS A 291 15.96 6.15 -8.80
C LYS A 291 14.88 5.40 -9.59
N ASN A 292 15.11 5.13 -10.88
CA ASN A 292 14.20 4.39 -11.75
C ASN A 292 14.65 2.94 -11.98
N GLY A 293 15.65 2.46 -11.24
CA GLY A 293 16.28 1.15 -11.47
C GLY A 293 15.28 -0.01 -11.36
N VAL A 294 14.32 0.05 -10.43
CA VAL A 294 13.28 -0.95 -10.26
C VAL A 294 12.34 -0.94 -11.47
N ILE A 295 11.82 0.24 -11.86
CA ILE A 295 10.92 0.39 -13.03
C ILE A 295 11.57 -0.18 -14.29
N LYS A 296 12.80 0.18 -14.57
CA LYS A 296 13.54 -0.30 -15.78
C LYS A 296 13.62 -1.82 -15.85
N LYS A 297 13.67 -2.50 -14.70
CA LYS A 297 13.74 -3.97 -14.65
C LYS A 297 12.37 -4.63 -14.77
N GLN A 298 11.30 -3.93 -14.41
CA GLN A 298 9.94 -4.48 -14.37
C GLN A 298 9.12 -4.15 -15.62
N VAL A 299 9.39 -3.07 -16.32
CA VAL A 299 8.57 -2.58 -17.43
C VAL A 299 8.36 -3.63 -18.54
N LEU A 300 9.38 -4.38 -18.90
CA LEU A 300 9.25 -5.42 -19.92
C LEU A 300 8.29 -6.53 -19.47
N VAL A 301 8.43 -6.97 -18.21
CA VAL A 301 7.54 -8.00 -17.63
C VAL A 301 6.10 -7.47 -17.56
N ALA A 302 5.92 -6.22 -17.16
CA ALA A 302 4.59 -5.58 -17.09
C ALA A 302 3.90 -5.54 -18.47
N VAL A 303 4.64 -5.18 -19.53
CA VAL A 303 4.10 -5.15 -20.89
C VAL A 303 3.70 -6.55 -21.38
N VAL A 304 4.58 -7.55 -21.18
CA VAL A 304 4.28 -8.95 -21.55
C VAL A 304 3.05 -9.45 -20.79
N MET A 305 2.98 -9.21 -19.48
CA MET A 305 1.85 -9.62 -18.66
C MET A 305 0.56 -8.90 -19.06
N LEU A 306 0.60 -7.63 -19.42
CA LEU A 306 -0.57 -6.89 -19.92
C LEU A 306 -1.12 -7.54 -21.19
N VAL A 307 -0.25 -7.92 -22.13
CA VAL A 307 -0.67 -8.61 -23.36
C VAL A 307 -1.31 -9.96 -23.04
N VAL A 308 -0.69 -10.75 -22.17
CA VAL A 308 -1.24 -12.05 -21.75
C VAL A 308 -2.62 -11.88 -21.12
N GLN A 309 -2.79 -10.89 -20.24
CA GLN A 309 -4.07 -10.62 -19.58
C GLN A 309 -5.16 -10.17 -20.56
N ILE A 310 -4.82 -9.34 -21.55
CA ILE A 310 -5.77 -8.97 -22.63
C ILE A 310 -6.24 -10.22 -23.38
N VAL A 311 -5.31 -11.08 -23.76
CA VAL A 311 -5.64 -12.35 -24.43
C VAL A 311 -6.54 -13.22 -23.55
N MET A 312 -6.21 -13.36 -22.27
CA MET A 312 -7.04 -14.12 -21.32
C MET A 312 -8.44 -13.52 -21.17
N MET A 313 -8.55 -12.18 -21.06
CA MET A 313 -9.86 -11.51 -20.99
C MET A 313 -10.71 -11.80 -22.24
N ILE A 314 -10.10 -11.78 -23.43
CA ILE A 314 -10.80 -12.07 -24.69
C ILE A 314 -11.23 -13.55 -24.78
N MET A 315 -10.41 -14.47 -24.29
CA MET A 315 -10.71 -15.90 -24.33
C MET A 315 -11.75 -16.35 -23.31
N MET A 316 -11.90 -15.61 -22.24
CA MET A 316 -12.75 -15.95 -21.09
C MET A 316 -13.99 -15.04 -20.97
N SER A 317 -14.14 -14.07 -21.88
CA SER A 317 -15.28 -13.14 -21.91
C SER A 317 -16.54 -13.75 -22.53
#